data_aa66b512919755d1486938dc213446f2
#
_entry.id   aa66b512919755d1486938dc213446f2
#
_cell.length_a   1.000
_cell.length_b   1.000
_cell.length_c   1.000
_cell.angle_alpha   90.00
_cell.angle_beta   90.00
_cell.angle_gamma   90.00
#
_symmetry.space_group_name_H-M   'P 1'
#
loop_
_entity.id
_entity.type
_entity.pdbx_description
1 polymer ?
#
loop_
_entity_poly.entity_id
_entity_poly.type
_entity_poly.pdbx_seq_one_letter_code
_entity_poly.pdbx_strand_id
1 'polypeptide(L)'
;TIVDAVLGVGLTRPVEGKYKEIIQRMNETDAKKVAVDIPSGLDGSTGKVLGTAFCADLTVTFAFMKQGMCFYPGRSLSGKVVVADIGIYDNPGNYGRPVWQLEREDMKQLPQRVPWGNKGTFGKVLLVAGSKGMCGAAYFAACAALNTGAGMVKVQTVEENRIPLQSLLPEAMVESGFSEEINQQLLSWCDVLVIGPGLGCYEESRERANWFLAHGNQAGKPVILDADGLNLLSMNPGWKQYLKGNTVLTPHMGEMGRLTGLSVSELKEDPVGSASDYAKETGAVCVLKDAGTVTAGCRDEIYINMSGNAGMAAAGSGDVLSGMLAGVFCMYLKNIKVPDPARMAA
;
A
#
# COMPACT_ATOMS: atom_id res chain seq x y z
N THR A 1 26.01 -28.97 3.14
CA THR A 1 24.60 -28.51 3.11
C THR A 1 23.81 -29.18 4.23
N ILE A 2 22.99 -28.41 4.93
CA ILE A 2 22.00 -28.91 5.88
C ILE A 2 20.63 -28.73 5.26
N VAL A 3 19.78 -29.74 5.42
CA VAL A 3 18.39 -29.70 4.96
C VAL A 3 17.48 -29.79 6.18
N ASP A 4 16.64 -28.76 6.34
CA ASP A 4 15.61 -28.69 7.37
C ASP A 4 14.31 -29.26 6.83
N ALA A 5 13.87 -30.37 7.36
CA ALA A 5 12.58 -31.03 7.12
C ALA A 5 11.99 -31.54 8.46
N VAL A 6 12.25 -30.80 9.56
CA VAL A 6 11.93 -31.23 10.92
C VAL A 6 10.48 -30.92 11.28
N LEU A 7 10.01 -29.71 11.01
CA LEU A 7 8.66 -29.23 11.30
C LEU A 7 8.11 -28.46 10.10
N GLY A 8 6.83 -28.65 9.78
CA GLY A 8 6.16 -28.02 8.64
C GLY A 8 5.08 -27.02 9.06
N VAL A 9 4.19 -26.67 8.12
CA VAL A 9 3.11 -25.66 8.25
C VAL A 9 2.08 -25.95 9.35
N GLY A 10 2.00 -27.17 9.86
CA GLY A 10 1.06 -27.54 10.94
C GLY A 10 1.54 -27.18 12.35
N LEU A 11 2.65 -26.48 12.50
CA LEU A 11 3.17 -26.08 13.79
C LEU A 11 2.31 -24.97 14.41
N THR A 12 1.74 -25.24 15.59
CA THR A 12 0.87 -24.28 16.32
C THR A 12 1.31 -23.98 17.74
N ARG A 13 2.46 -24.55 18.16
CA ARG A 13 2.99 -24.43 19.52
C ARG A 13 4.49 -24.08 19.50
N PRO A 14 5.01 -23.47 20.56
CA PRO A 14 6.44 -23.21 20.67
C PRO A 14 7.30 -24.47 20.51
N VAL A 15 8.40 -24.33 19.80
CA VAL A 15 9.41 -25.39 19.64
C VAL A 15 10.26 -25.46 20.90
N GLU A 16 10.24 -26.60 21.57
CA GLU A 16 10.92 -26.84 22.84
C GLU A 16 11.73 -28.15 22.82
N GLY A 17 12.52 -28.38 23.88
CA GLY A 17 13.27 -29.59 24.11
C GLY A 17 14.23 -29.94 22.97
N LYS A 18 14.27 -31.20 22.58
CA LYS A 18 15.23 -31.71 21.57
C LYS A 18 15.10 -31.03 20.21
N TYR A 19 13.90 -30.68 19.77
CA TYR A 19 13.71 -29.98 18.51
C TYR A 19 14.36 -28.59 18.54
N LYS A 20 14.20 -27.85 19.64
CA LYS A 20 14.86 -26.56 19.84
C LYS A 20 16.39 -26.70 19.76
N GLU A 21 16.96 -27.66 20.45
CA GLU A 21 18.40 -27.92 20.42
C GLU A 21 18.92 -28.27 19.03
N ILE A 22 18.17 -29.10 18.27
CA ILE A 22 18.53 -29.48 16.91
C ILE A 22 18.53 -28.24 16.00
N ILE A 23 17.48 -27.45 16.02
CA ILE A 23 17.37 -26.25 15.17
C ILE A 23 18.48 -25.24 15.52
N GLN A 24 18.77 -25.05 16.80
CA GLN A 24 19.86 -24.16 17.23
C GLN A 24 21.21 -24.63 16.71
N ARG A 25 21.52 -25.92 16.84
CA ARG A 25 22.76 -26.50 16.29
C ARG A 25 22.86 -26.39 14.78
N MET A 26 21.73 -26.59 14.05
CA MET A 26 21.70 -26.42 12.61
C MET A 26 21.99 -24.96 12.22
N ASN A 27 21.48 -23.99 12.99
CA ASN A 27 21.73 -22.56 12.76
C ASN A 27 23.19 -22.15 12.99
N GLU A 28 23.89 -22.80 13.95
CA GLU A 28 25.29 -22.52 14.32
C GLU A 28 26.31 -23.02 13.29
N THR A 29 25.90 -23.85 12.33
CA THR A 29 26.83 -24.39 11.33
C THR A 29 27.08 -23.43 10.19
N ASP A 30 28.28 -23.44 9.61
CA ASP A 30 28.66 -22.68 8.41
C ASP A 30 28.17 -23.34 7.10
N ALA A 31 27.43 -24.43 7.16
CA ALA A 31 26.94 -25.13 6.02
C ALA A 31 25.78 -24.31 5.33
N LYS A 32 25.66 -24.45 4.02
CA LYS A 32 24.48 -23.92 3.32
C LYS A 32 23.19 -24.55 3.87
N LYS A 33 22.22 -23.72 4.20
CA LYS A 33 21.00 -24.08 4.92
C LYS A 33 19.79 -24.04 3.96
N VAL A 34 19.11 -25.16 3.82
CA VAL A 34 17.96 -25.31 2.94
C VAL A 34 16.76 -25.77 3.75
N ALA A 35 15.66 -25.02 3.71
CA ALA A 35 14.39 -25.44 4.32
C ALA A 35 13.48 -26.09 3.28
N VAL A 36 12.80 -27.16 3.69
CA VAL A 36 11.78 -27.87 2.91
C VAL A 36 10.41 -27.30 3.32
N ASP A 37 9.71 -26.73 2.36
CA ASP A 37 8.38 -26.14 2.44
C ASP A 37 8.34 -24.82 3.26
N ILE A 38 8.76 -24.86 4.53
CA ILE A 38 8.84 -23.71 5.44
C ILE A 38 9.96 -23.93 6.45
N PRO A 39 10.72 -22.92 6.87
CA PRO A 39 11.69 -23.06 7.95
C PRO A 39 11.03 -23.57 9.24
N SER A 40 11.58 -24.64 9.82
CA SER A 40 11.09 -25.20 11.08
C SER A 40 11.01 -24.13 12.18
N GLY A 41 9.91 -24.08 12.88
CA GLY A 41 9.68 -23.11 13.95
C GLY A 41 9.05 -21.79 13.50
N LEU A 42 8.78 -21.63 12.21
CA LEU A 42 8.09 -20.48 11.66
C LEU A 42 6.58 -20.77 11.55
N ASP A 43 5.75 -19.83 11.98
CA ASP A 43 4.30 -19.87 11.72
C ASP A 43 4.02 -19.54 10.25
N GLY A 44 3.33 -20.44 9.54
CA GLY A 44 3.09 -20.32 8.11
C GLY A 44 2.13 -19.21 7.70
N SER A 45 1.30 -18.73 8.62
CA SER A 45 0.31 -17.69 8.37
C SER A 45 0.83 -16.30 8.75
N THR A 46 1.48 -16.18 9.91
CA THR A 46 1.87 -14.89 10.50
C THR A 46 3.35 -14.55 10.31
N GLY A 47 4.21 -15.56 10.05
CA GLY A 47 5.66 -15.38 10.00
C GLY A 47 6.33 -15.21 11.36
N LYS A 48 5.60 -15.46 12.45
CA LYS A 48 6.15 -15.42 13.82
C LYS A 48 7.06 -16.60 14.10
N VAL A 49 8.06 -16.38 14.93
CA VAL A 49 8.93 -17.44 15.46
C VAL A 49 8.24 -18.08 16.65
N LEU A 50 7.96 -19.37 16.56
CA LEU A 50 7.38 -20.17 17.63
C LEU A 50 8.49 -20.78 18.49
N GLY A 51 9.01 -20.01 19.44
CA GLY A 51 10.10 -20.40 20.34
C GLY A 51 11.50 -20.31 19.72
N THR A 52 11.79 -21.08 18.68
CA THR A 52 13.00 -20.99 17.86
C THR A 52 12.66 -21.33 16.42
N ALA A 53 13.42 -20.78 15.45
CA ALA A 53 13.21 -21.10 14.04
C ALA A 53 14.54 -21.33 13.32
N PHE A 54 14.50 -22.16 12.30
CA PHE A 54 15.60 -22.38 11.38
C PHE A 54 15.83 -21.14 10.50
N CYS A 55 17.09 -20.76 10.30
CA CYS A 55 17.48 -19.63 9.46
C CYS A 55 18.01 -20.18 8.13
N ALA A 56 17.17 -20.21 7.12
CA ALA A 56 17.51 -20.76 5.81
C ALA A 56 18.19 -19.74 4.90
N ASP A 57 19.14 -20.20 4.07
CA ASP A 57 19.64 -19.46 2.92
C ASP A 57 18.71 -19.62 1.70
N LEU A 58 18.01 -20.76 1.66
CA LEU A 58 17.07 -21.11 0.60
C LEU A 58 15.90 -21.89 1.21
N THR A 59 14.69 -21.51 0.86
CA THR A 59 13.47 -22.29 1.13
C THR A 59 12.88 -22.77 -0.18
N VAL A 60 12.66 -24.08 -0.32
CA VAL A 60 11.91 -24.68 -1.43
C VAL A 60 10.51 -24.98 -0.93
N THR A 61 9.57 -24.07 -1.22
CA THR A 61 8.19 -24.19 -0.76
C THR A 61 7.31 -24.88 -1.81
N PHE A 62 6.31 -25.63 -1.37
CA PHE A 62 5.48 -26.46 -2.23
C PHE A 62 4.21 -25.75 -2.66
N ALA A 63 3.88 -25.85 -3.95
CA ALA A 63 2.70 -25.32 -4.63
C ALA A 63 2.56 -23.79 -4.52
N PHE A 64 2.52 -23.22 -3.30
CA PHE A 64 2.30 -21.80 -3.05
C PHE A 64 3.23 -21.27 -1.97
N MET A 65 3.59 -19.97 -2.06
CA MET A 65 4.29 -19.29 -0.98
C MET A 65 3.37 -19.20 0.25
N LYS A 66 3.92 -19.48 1.44
CA LYS A 66 3.16 -19.32 2.68
C LYS A 66 3.17 -17.86 3.08
N GLN A 67 2.02 -17.35 3.50
CA GLN A 67 1.84 -15.94 3.87
C GLN A 67 2.88 -15.46 4.90
N GLY A 68 3.19 -16.30 5.89
CA GLY A 68 4.19 -15.99 6.92
C GLY A 68 5.61 -15.75 6.38
N MET A 69 5.94 -16.23 5.18
CA MET A 69 7.22 -15.92 4.53
C MET A 69 7.24 -14.54 3.84
N CYS A 70 6.09 -13.86 3.77
CA CYS A 70 5.99 -12.50 3.23
C CYS A 70 6.28 -11.42 4.27
N PHE A 71 6.15 -11.73 5.55
CA PHE A 71 6.30 -10.79 6.67
C PHE A 71 7.53 -11.08 7.52
N TYR A 72 8.07 -10.03 8.16
CA TYR A 72 9.17 -10.19 9.12
C TYR A 72 8.64 -10.68 10.48
N PRO A 73 9.37 -11.58 11.16
CA PRO A 73 10.72 -12.09 10.84
C PRO A 73 10.75 -13.24 9.83
N GLY A 74 9.62 -13.85 9.47
CA GLY A 74 9.55 -15.02 8.59
C GLY A 74 10.27 -14.80 7.25
N ARG A 75 10.13 -13.62 6.66
CA ARG A 75 10.80 -13.26 5.40
C ARG A 75 12.32 -13.36 5.50
N SER A 76 12.94 -12.86 6.58
CA SER A 76 14.39 -12.95 6.75
C SER A 76 14.88 -14.35 7.04
N LEU A 77 14.05 -15.15 7.72
CA LEU A 77 14.39 -16.53 8.09
C LEU A 77 14.24 -17.51 6.93
N SER A 78 13.44 -17.17 5.93
CA SER A 78 13.19 -18.02 4.75
C SER A 78 14.29 -17.91 3.68
N GLY A 79 15.16 -16.91 3.75
CA GLY A 79 16.17 -16.67 2.73
C GLY A 79 15.56 -16.47 1.33
N LYS A 80 16.22 -17.01 0.30
CA LYS A 80 15.63 -17.03 -1.04
C LYS A 80 14.53 -18.08 -1.10
N VAL A 81 13.30 -17.69 -1.45
CA VAL A 81 12.19 -18.62 -1.59
C VAL A 81 12.04 -19.03 -3.07
N VAL A 82 11.88 -20.34 -3.30
CA VAL A 82 11.58 -20.93 -4.60
C VAL A 82 10.33 -21.78 -4.47
N VAL A 83 9.31 -21.50 -5.25
CA VAL A 83 8.08 -22.29 -5.28
C VAL A 83 8.26 -23.48 -6.21
N ALA A 84 8.10 -24.68 -5.67
CA ALA A 84 8.14 -25.93 -6.43
C ALA A 84 6.73 -26.37 -6.80
N ASP A 85 6.50 -26.62 -8.10
CA ASP A 85 5.28 -27.27 -8.56
C ASP A 85 5.30 -28.75 -8.15
N ILE A 86 4.28 -29.16 -7.41
CA ILE A 86 4.10 -30.55 -6.95
C ILE A 86 2.78 -31.15 -7.44
N GLY A 87 2.19 -30.56 -8.48
CA GLY A 87 0.94 -31.03 -9.07
C GLY A 87 -0.31 -30.65 -8.28
N ILE A 88 -0.24 -29.71 -7.35
CA ILE A 88 -1.40 -29.11 -6.68
C ILE A 88 -1.80 -27.89 -7.49
N TYR A 89 -2.94 -27.97 -8.14
CA TYR A 89 -3.49 -26.88 -8.93
C TYR A 89 -4.47 -26.06 -8.10
N ASP A 90 -4.37 -24.75 -8.24
CA ASP A 90 -5.25 -23.83 -7.53
C ASP A 90 -6.68 -23.91 -8.09
N ASN A 91 -7.64 -24.07 -7.18
CA ASN A 91 -9.03 -23.79 -7.45
C ASN A 91 -9.50 -22.72 -6.46
N PRO A 92 -9.43 -21.42 -6.84
CA PRO A 92 -9.71 -20.29 -5.95
C PRO A 92 -11.06 -20.40 -5.21
N GLY A 93 -12.04 -21.13 -5.78
CA GLY A 93 -13.34 -21.34 -5.17
C GLY A 93 -13.36 -22.26 -3.95
N ASN A 94 -12.28 -23.02 -3.69
CA ASN A 94 -12.27 -24.07 -2.65
C ASN A 94 -11.53 -23.69 -1.37
N TYR A 95 -10.79 -22.57 -1.32
CA TYR A 95 -9.79 -22.31 -0.27
C TYR A 95 -9.95 -21.00 0.49
N GLY A 96 -11.15 -20.47 0.61
CA GLY A 96 -11.38 -19.24 1.36
C GLY A 96 -10.95 -17.98 0.58
N ARG A 97 -10.34 -17.00 1.24
CA ARG A 97 -9.90 -15.74 0.61
C ARG A 97 -8.51 -15.92 0.02
N PRO A 98 -8.35 -15.87 -1.31
CA PRO A 98 -7.02 -15.89 -1.91
C PRO A 98 -6.27 -14.60 -1.59
N VAL A 99 -5.00 -14.75 -1.24
CA VAL A 99 -4.06 -13.64 -1.12
C VAL A 99 -3.11 -13.71 -2.30
N TRP A 100 -2.99 -12.63 -3.05
CA TRP A 100 -2.24 -12.55 -4.28
C TRP A 100 -0.92 -11.82 -4.08
N GLN A 101 0.09 -12.19 -4.83
CA GLN A 101 1.30 -11.41 -5.03
C GLN A 101 1.38 -10.99 -6.48
N LEU A 102 1.59 -9.70 -6.74
CA LEU A 102 1.86 -9.23 -8.09
C LEU A 102 3.34 -9.44 -8.40
N GLU A 103 3.62 -9.91 -9.61
CA GLU A 103 4.97 -10.13 -10.11
C GLU A 103 5.33 -9.06 -11.16
N ARG A 104 6.60 -9.01 -11.53
CA ARG A 104 7.08 -8.05 -12.53
C ARG A 104 6.35 -8.19 -13.87
N GLU A 105 5.90 -9.37 -14.19
CA GLU A 105 5.14 -9.71 -15.41
C GLU A 105 3.77 -9.04 -15.43
N ASP A 106 3.15 -8.80 -14.27
CA ASP A 106 1.88 -8.10 -14.18
C ASP A 106 1.98 -6.63 -14.63
N MET A 107 3.16 -6.03 -14.52
CA MET A 107 3.43 -4.68 -15.04
C MET A 107 3.18 -4.55 -16.55
N LYS A 108 3.24 -5.65 -17.31
CA LYS A 108 2.92 -5.66 -18.74
C LYS A 108 1.44 -5.39 -19.02
N GLN A 109 0.59 -5.50 -18.02
CA GLN A 109 -0.85 -5.19 -18.11
C GLN A 109 -1.16 -3.70 -17.93
N LEU A 110 -0.17 -2.89 -17.52
CA LEU A 110 -0.35 -1.45 -17.45
C LEU A 110 -0.65 -0.87 -18.84
N PRO A 111 -1.64 0.03 -18.95
CA PRO A 111 -1.99 0.64 -20.22
C PRO A 111 -0.84 1.43 -20.79
N GLN A 112 -0.55 1.23 -22.06
CA GLN A 112 0.43 2.05 -22.76
C GLN A 112 -0.18 3.37 -23.22
N ARG A 113 0.62 4.43 -23.21
CA ARG A 113 0.22 5.72 -23.74
C ARG A 113 -0.01 5.63 -25.25
N VAL A 114 -1.17 6.11 -25.70
CA VAL A 114 -1.46 6.19 -27.13
C VAL A 114 -0.59 7.27 -27.79
N PRO A 115 0.05 6.98 -28.96
CA PRO A 115 0.98 7.93 -29.59
C PRO A 115 0.38 9.27 -30.01
N TRP A 116 -0.93 9.30 -30.26
CA TRP A 116 -1.66 10.51 -30.65
C TRP A 116 -2.34 11.24 -29.49
N GLY A 117 -2.06 10.83 -28.26
CA GLY A 117 -2.64 11.45 -27.06
C GLY A 117 -2.06 12.85 -26.79
N ASN A 118 -2.85 13.67 -26.15
CA ASN A 118 -2.43 14.98 -25.62
C ASN A 118 -2.53 15.00 -24.08
N LYS A 119 -2.03 16.07 -23.45
CA LYS A 119 -2.04 16.19 -21.98
C LYS A 119 -3.42 15.97 -21.33
N GLY A 120 -4.52 16.35 -22.01
CA GLY A 120 -5.88 16.12 -21.52
C GLY A 120 -6.34 14.65 -21.66
N THR A 121 -5.68 13.85 -22.54
CA THR A 121 -5.98 12.43 -22.70
C THR A 121 -5.48 11.60 -21.52
N PHE A 122 -4.40 12.02 -20.90
CA PHE A 122 -3.70 11.24 -19.87
C PHE A 122 -4.10 11.57 -18.43
N GLY A 123 -5.25 12.21 -18.25
CA GLY A 123 -5.83 12.49 -16.95
C GLY A 123 -5.26 13.71 -16.24
N LYS A 124 -6.04 14.21 -15.30
CA LYS A 124 -5.78 15.44 -14.52
C LYS A 124 -5.85 15.12 -13.03
N VAL A 125 -4.75 15.31 -12.34
CA VAL A 125 -4.66 15.09 -10.89
C VAL A 125 -4.78 16.41 -10.16
N LEU A 126 -5.66 16.47 -9.17
CA LEU A 126 -5.71 17.53 -8.18
C LEU A 126 -5.13 17.00 -6.86
N LEU A 127 -4.10 17.68 -6.36
CA LEU A 127 -3.55 17.45 -5.04
C LEU A 127 -4.06 18.53 -4.09
N VAL A 128 -4.70 18.14 -3.01
CA VAL A 128 -5.01 18.99 -1.85
C VAL A 128 -3.93 18.69 -0.82
N ALA A 129 -2.83 19.42 -0.88
CA ALA A 129 -1.57 19.04 -0.25
C ALA A 129 -0.70 20.26 0.10
N GLY A 130 0.19 20.08 1.06
CA GLY A 130 1.11 21.11 1.50
C GLY A 130 0.48 22.16 2.40
N SER A 131 1.18 22.46 3.47
CA SER A 131 0.93 23.59 4.38
C SER A 131 2.19 24.41 4.53
N LYS A 132 2.15 25.46 5.34
CA LYS A 132 3.32 26.30 5.62
C LYS A 132 4.47 25.45 6.18
N GLY A 133 5.61 25.43 5.47
CA GLY A 133 6.78 24.63 5.80
C GLY A 133 6.73 23.18 5.29
N MET A 134 5.64 22.73 4.63
CA MET A 134 5.46 21.37 4.12
C MET A 134 5.28 21.33 2.59
N CYS A 135 5.91 22.24 1.88
CA CYS A 135 5.90 22.31 0.42
C CYS A 135 6.49 21.04 -0.23
N GLY A 136 7.49 20.41 0.39
CA GLY A 136 8.18 19.26 -0.15
C GLY A 136 7.26 18.04 -0.34
N ALA A 137 6.30 17.81 0.56
CA ALA A 137 5.34 16.72 0.44
C ALA A 137 4.45 16.88 -0.82
N ALA A 138 3.93 18.09 -1.01
CA ALA A 138 3.15 18.45 -2.21
C ALA A 138 3.99 18.32 -3.50
N TYR A 139 5.26 18.71 -3.45
CA TYR A 139 6.22 18.57 -4.56
C TYR A 139 6.43 17.09 -4.92
N PHE A 140 6.76 16.24 -3.95
CA PHE A 140 7.00 14.82 -4.20
C PHE A 140 5.78 14.12 -4.79
N ALA A 141 4.61 14.37 -4.25
CA ALA A 141 3.37 13.80 -4.77
C ALA A 141 3.05 14.29 -6.18
N ALA A 142 3.20 15.60 -6.45
CA ALA A 142 2.94 16.17 -7.78
C ALA A 142 3.94 15.65 -8.83
N CYS A 143 5.23 15.62 -8.49
CA CYS A 143 6.30 15.11 -9.35
C CYS A 143 6.07 13.62 -9.68
N ALA A 144 5.74 12.80 -8.67
CA ALA A 144 5.46 11.39 -8.85
C ALA A 144 4.24 11.15 -9.75
N ALA A 145 3.17 11.93 -9.60
CA ALA A 145 1.99 11.82 -10.44
C ALA A 145 2.30 12.08 -11.93
N LEU A 146 3.06 13.13 -12.23
CA LEU A 146 3.50 13.44 -13.59
C LEU A 146 4.38 12.34 -14.18
N ASN A 147 5.39 11.88 -13.41
CA ASN A 147 6.33 10.87 -13.88
C ASN A 147 5.69 9.49 -14.05
N THR A 148 4.61 9.18 -13.30
CA THR A 148 3.92 7.90 -13.42
C THR A 148 2.94 7.87 -14.58
N GLY A 149 2.34 9.01 -14.96
CA GLY A 149 1.45 8.96 -16.12
C GLY A 149 0.38 10.04 -16.21
N ALA A 150 0.21 10.89 -15.21
CA ALA A 150 -0.74 12.00 -15.28
C ALA A 150 -0.37 12.98 -16.40
N GLY A 151 -1.37 13.45 -17.13
CA GLY A 151 -1.17 14.43 -18.19
C GLY A 151 -1.04 15.86 -17.68
N MET A 152 -1.70 16.18 -16.58
CA MET A 152 -1.66 17.48 -15.92
C MET A 152 -1.82 17.30 -14.41
N VAL A 153 -1.13 18.15 -13.65
CA VAL A 153 -1.23 18.20 -12.19
C VAL A 153 -1.55 19.63 -11.76
N LYS A 154 -2.44 19.75 -10.79
CA LYS A 154 -2.71 21.00 -10.08
C LYS A 154 -2.61 20.74 -8.58
N VAL A 155 -1.97 21.67 -7.86
CA VAL A 155 -1.83 21.60 -6.42
C VAL A 155 -2.66 22.73 -5.79
N GLN A 156 -3.63 22.38 -4.99
CA GLN A 156 -4.35 23.31 -4.11
C GLN A 156 -3.64 23.31 -2.76
N THR A 157 -3.08 24.46 -2.38
CA THR A 157 -2.19 24.60 -1.23
C THR A 157 -2.31 26.02 -0.63
N VAL A 158 -1.43 26.36 0.30
CA VAL A 158 -1.33 27.74 0.86
C VAL A 158 -0.48 28.63 -0.05
N GLU A 159 -0.70 29.96 0.01
CA GLU A 159 -0.02 30.92 -0.87
C GLU A 159 1.51 30.87 -0.73
N GLU A 160 2.02 30.62 0.47
CA GLU A 160 3.46 30.52 0.74
C GLU A 160 4.15 29.43 -0.07
N ASN A 161 3.41 28.39 -0.50
CA ASN A 161 3.95 27.30 -1.29
C ASN A 161 3.96 27.56 -2.81
N ARG A 162 3.31 28.62 -3.29
CA ARG A 162 3.21 28.94 -4.73
C ARG A 162 4.57 29.06 -5.37
N ILE A 163 5.41 29.97 -4.88
CA ILE A 163 6.73 30.24 -5.47
C ILE A 163 7.64 29.01 -5.38
N PRO A 164 7.80 28.35 -4.21
CA PRO A 164 8.63 27.14 -4.13
C PRO A 164 8.17 26.03 -5.07
N LEU A 165 6.88 25.76 -5.15
CA LEU A 165 6.36 24.70 -6.03
C LEU A 165 6.61 25.03 -7.50
N GLN A 166 6.29 26.23 -7.95
CA GLN A 166 6.49 26.63 -9.34
C GLN A 166 7.97 26.71 -9.73
N SER A 167 8.87 26.95 -8.77
CA SER A 167 10.32 26.92 -9.00
C SER A 167 10.86 25.49 -9.12
N LEU A 168 10.33 24.55 -8.31
CA LEU A 168 10.79 23.16 -8.29
C LEU A 168 10.10 22.29 -9.36
N LEU A 169 8.85 22.60 -9.70
CA LEU A 169 8.03 21.83 -10.63
C LEU A 169 7.16 22.79 -11.48
N PRO A 170 7.75 23.47 -12.47
CA PRO A 170 7.05 24.47 -13.30
C PRO A 170 5.89 23.90 -14.10
N GLU A 171 5.85 22.57 -14.31
CA GLU A 171 4.76 21.88 -14.99
C GLU A 171 3.48 21.80 -14.14
N ALA A 172 3.59 21.90 -12.82
CA ALA A 172 2.44 21.88 -11.93
C ALA A 172 1.78 23.25 -11.82
N MET A 173 0.47 23.29 -11.99
CA MET A 173 -0.31 24.49 -11.70
C MET A 173 -0.56 24.58 -10.20
N VAL A 174 -0.56 25.80 -9.66
CA VAL A 174 -0.80 26.04 -8.22
C VAL A 174 -2.02 26.93 -8.04
N GLU A 175 -2.91 26.51 -7.15
CA GLU A 175 -4.07 27.28 -6.69
C GLU A 175 -4.00 27.42 -5.16
N SER A 176 -4.06 28.64 -4.67
CA SER A 176 -3.98 28.91 -3.21
C SER A 176 -5.30 29.36 -2.60
N GLY A 177 -6.29 29.70 -3.44
CA GLY A 177 -7.61 30.08 -2.97
C GLY A 177 -8.40 28.89 -2.41
N PHE A 178 -9.26 29.18 -1.43
CA PHE A 178 -10.24 28.24 -0.91
C PHE A 178 -11.58 28.95 -0.73
N SER A 179 -12.49 28.73 -1.69
CA SER A 179 -13.89 29.14 -1.65
C SER A 179 -14.73 28.09 -2.34
N GLU A 180 -16.03 28.10 -2.11
CA GLU A 180 -16.96 27.17 -2.76
C GLU A 180 -16.81 27.18 -4.29
N GLU A 181 -16.73 28.39 -4.88
CA GLU A 181 -16.58 28.54 -6.33
C GLU A 181 -15.27 27.95 -6.86
N ILE A 182 -14.14 28.26 -6.21
CA ILE A 182 -12.82 27.72 -6.57
C ILE A 182 -12.82 26.20 -6.44
N ASN A 183 -13.36 25.67 -5.34
CA ASN A 183 -13.40 24.24 -5.08
C ASN A 183 -14.23 23.49 -6.13
N GLN A 184 -15.38 24.03 -6.53
CA GLN A 184 -16.22 23.47 -7.60
C GLN A 184 -15.49 23.48 -8.95
N GLN A 185 -14.77 24.56 -9.27
CA GLN A 185 -13.96 24.64 -10.49
C GLN A 185 -12.82 23.61 -10.48
N LEU A 186 -12.12 23.45 -9.35
CA LEU A 186 -11.04 22.48 -9.18
C LEU A 186 -11.57 21.04 -9.30
N LEU A 187 -12.67 20.75 -8.63
CA LEU A 187 -13.30 19.44 -8.67
C LEU A 187 -13.78 19.09 -10.09
N SER A 188 -14.39 20.04 -10.80
CA SER A 188 -14.84 19.83 -12.18
C SER A 188 -13.67 19.63 -13.14
N TRP A 189 -12.53 20.26 -12.87
CA TRP A 189 -11.34 20.16 -13.70
C TRP A 189 -10.61 18.81 -13.56
N CYS A 190 -10.54 18.22 -12.37
CA CYS A 190 -9.72 17.03 -12.12
C CYS A 190 -10.44 15.72 -12.50
N ASP A 191 -9.66 14.68 -12.73
CA ASP A 191 -10.12 13.30 -12.91
C ASP A 191 -9.83 12.44 -11.67
N VAL A 192 -8.74 12.74 -10.95
CA VAL A 192 -8.28 12.02 -9.75
C VAL A 192 -7.92 13.02 -8.66
N LEU A 193 -8.24 12.71 -7.42
CA LEU A 193 -7.94 13.50 -6.23
C LEU A 193 -6.88 12.81 -5.35
N VAL A 194 -5.93 13.60 -4.84
CA VAL A 194 -5.03 13.21 -3.74
C VAL A 194 -5.21 14.22 -2.62
N ILE A 195 -5.47 13.73 -1.41
CA ILE A 195 -5.71 14.59 -0.24
C ILE A 195 -4.77 14.15 0.89
N GLY A 196 -3.98 15.09 1.42
CA GLY A 196 -3.29 14.88 2.68
C GLY A 196 -1.78 15.06 2.72
N PRO A 197 -0.97 14.78 1.68
CA PRO A 197 0.48 14.95 1.76
C PRO A 197 0.87 16.34 2.27
N GLY A 198 1.44 16.41 3.50
CA GLY A 198 1.87 17.66 4.13
C GLY A 198 0.78 18.70 4.35
N LEU A 199 -0.48 18.33 4.40
CA LEU A 199 -1.62 19.25 4.52
C LEU A 199 -1.72 19.91 5.90
N GLY A 200 -1.23 19.21 6.94
CA GLY A 200 -1.42 19.60 8.34
C GLY A 200 -2.82 19.23 8.87
N CYS A 201 -2.97 19.35 10.19
CA CYS A 201 -4.24 19.03 10.87
C CYS A 201 -4.87 20.29 11.49
N TYR A 202 -4.71 21.44 10.86
CA TYR A 202 -5.32 22.72 11.26
C TYR A 202 -6.78 22.79 10.83
N GLU A 203 -7.54 23.73 11.36
CA GLU A 203 -8.95 23.92 11.02
C GLU A 203 -9.17 24.12 9.52
N GLU A 204 -8.39 25.01 8.88
CA GLU A 204 -8.48 25.26 7.45
C GLU A 204 -8.17 24.00 6.62
N SER A 205 -7.20 23.19 7.06
CA SER A 205 -6.86 21.91 6.42
C SER A 205 -7.99 20.92 6.56
N ARG A 206 -8.64 20.89 7.72
CA ARG A 206 -9.80 20.05 8.01
C ARG A 206 -10.98 20.41 7.09
N GLU A 207 -11.29 21.69 6.95
CA GLU A 207 -12.35 22.16 6.06
C GLU A 207 -12.09 21.80 4.60
N ARG A 208 -10.85 22.02 4.13
CA ARG A 208 -10.41 21.66 2.76
C ARG A 208 -10.54 20.14 2.53
N ALA A 209 -9.96 19.33 3.41
CA ALA A 209 -10.00 17.88 3.28
C ALA A 209 -11.44 17.35 3.30
N ASN A 210 -12.28 17.84 4.22
CA ASN A 210 -13.69 17.47 4.31
C ASN A 210 -14.43 17.77 3.00
N TRP A 211 -14.29 18.98 2.51
CA TRP A 211 -14.98 19.42 1.30
C TRP A 211 -14.62 18.52 0.11
N PHE A 212 -13.32 18.35 -0.15
CA PHE A 212 -12.88 17.56 -1.30
C PHE A 212 -13.13 16.06 -1.15
N LEU A 213 -13.05 15.52 0.06
CA LEU A 213 -13.37 14.12 0.31
C LEU A 213 -14.85 13.84 0.05
N ALA A 214 -15.75 14.66 0.59
CA ALA A 214 -17.19 14.49 0.43
C ALA A 214 -17.62 14.63 -1.03
N HIS A 215 -17.26 15.74 -1.66
CA HIS A 215 -17.70 16.05 -3.03
C HIS A 215 -16.98 15.21 -4.09
N GLY A 216 -15.71 14.87 -3.88
CA GLY A 216 -14.95 13.98 -4.76
C GLY A 216 -15.58 12.60 -4.88
N ASN A 217 -15.91 11.99 -3.74
CA ASN A 217 -16.59 10.70 -3.71
C ASN A 217 -18.02 10.77 -4.23
N GLN A 218 -18.75 11.86 -3.96
CA GLN A 218 -20.07 12.08 -4.53
C GLN A 218 -20.02 12.18 -6.05
N ALA A 219 -19.00 12.82 -6.61
CA ALA A 219 -18.76 12.92 -8.05
C ALA A 219 -18.22 11.63 -8.68
N GLY A 220 -18.02 10.55 -7.90
CA GLY A 220 -17.52 9.27 -8.38
C GLY A 220 -16.03 9.25 -8.78
N LYS A 221 -15.24 10.26 -8.37
CA LYS A 221 -13.82 10.35 -8.71
C LYS A 221 -13.00 9.43 -7.83
N PRO A 222 -11.90 8.83 -8.35
CA PRO A 222 -10.90 8.19 -7.50
C PRO A 222 -10.30 9.21 -6.51
N VAL A 223 -10.24 8.83 -5.24
CA VAL A 223 -9.68 9.65 -4.15
C VAL A 223 -8.59 8.86 -3.44
N ILE A 224 -7.38 9.39 -3.40
CA ILE A 224 -6.28 8.87 -2.58
C ILE A 224 -6.19 9.73 -1.31
N LEU A 225 -6.28 9.10 -0.15
CA LEU A 225 -6.19 9.77 1.15
C LEU A 225 -4.95 9.23 1.89
N ASP A 226 -3.99 10.13 2.16
CA ASP A 226 -2.70 9.77 2.76
C ASP A 226 -2.29 10.77 3.85
N ALA A 227 -1.36 10.40 4.68
CA ALA A 227 -0.69 11.27 5.66
C ALA A 227 -1.70 12.07 6.51
N ASP A 228 -1.65 13.41 6.44
CA ASP A 228 -2.55 14.26 7.23
C ASP A 228 -4.03 14.09 6.86
N GLY A 229 -4.34 13.65 5.64
CA GLY A 229 -5.70 13.25 5.27
C GLY A 229 -6.22 12.09 6.12
N LEU A 230 -5.37 11.09 6.40
CA LEU A 230 -5.69 9.97 7.28
C LEU A 230 -5.76 10.39 8.75
N ASN A 231 -4.87 11.30 9.17
CA ASN A 231 -4.90 11.88 10.52
C ASN A 231 -6.23 12.62 10.74
N LEU A 232 -6.65 13.44 9.80
CA LEU A 232 -7.92 14.16 9.84
C LEU A 232 -9.12 13.19 9.83
N LEU A 233 -9.06 12.12 9.04
CA LEU A 233 -10.09 11.07 9.06
C LEU A 233 -10.21 10.42 10.44
N SER A 234 -9.08 10.12 11.11
CA SER A 234 -9.09 9.53 12.45
C SER A 234 -9.68 10.46 13.51
N MET A 235 -9.47 11.77 13.37
CA MET A 235 -10.03 12.80 14.24
C MET A 235 -11.52 13.07 13.96
N ASN A 236 -12.02 12.70 12.79
CA ASN A 236 -13.39 12.94 12.35
C ASN A 236 -14.03 11.63 11.85
N PRO A 237 -14.38 10.69 12.75
CA PRO A 237 -14.89 9.36 12.36
C PRO A 237 -16.14 9.40 11.47
N GLY A 238 -16.94 10.46 11.58
CA GLY A 238 -18.10 10.69 10.71
C GLY A 238 -17.77 10.81 9.22
N TRP A 239 -16.52 11.08 8.86
CA TRP A 239 -16.08 11.14 7.45
C TRP A 239 -16.02 9.77 6.78
N LYS A 240 -16.04 8.68 7.55
CA LYS A 240 -16.14 7.31 6.99
C LYS A 240 -17.33 7.14 6.06
N GLN A 241 -18.43 7.87 6.29
CA GLN A 241 -19.62 7.85 5.42
C GLN A 241 -19.33 8.30 3.96
N TYR A 242 -18.26 9.07 3.74
CA TYR A 242 -17.89 9.53 2.41
C TYR A 242 -17.03 8.51 1.66
N LEU A 243 -16.42 7.55 2.36
CA LEU A 243 -15.53 6.57 1.74
C LEU A 243 -16.32 5.59 0.85
N LYS A 244 -15.75 5.21 -0.26
CA LYS A 244 -16.34 4.28 -1.25
C LYS A 244 -15.25 3.43 -1.90
N GLY A 245 -15.64 2.44 -2.70
CA GLY A 245 -14.72 1.51 -3.37
C GLY A 245 -13.71 2.14 -4.34
N ASN A 246 -13.88 3.40 -4.71
CA ASN A 246 -12.91 4.18 -5.47
C ASN A 246 -12.01 5.09 -4.59
N THR A 247 -12.11 4.98 -3.27
CA THR A 247 -11.21 5.64 -2.31
C THR A 247 -10.09 4.69 -1.93
N VAL A 248 -8.85 5.16 -2.00
CA VAL A 248 -7.66 4.44 -1.56
C VAL A 248 -7.07 5.15 -0.34
N LEU A 249 -6.97 4.41 0.75
CA LEU A 249 -6.35 4.85 2.00
C LEU A 249 -4.97 4.21 2.09
N THR A 250 -3.94 4.99 2.40
CA THR A 250 -2.55 4.52 2.41
C THR A 250 -1.89 4.61 3.79
N PRO A 251 -2.48 4.04 4.86
CA PRO A 251 -1.94 4.17 6.19
C PRO A 251 -0.63 3.37 6.38
N HIS A 252 0.37 3.94 7.05
CA HIS A 252 1.39 3.16 7.72
C HIS A 252 0.84 2.60 9.05
N MET A 253 1.57 1.69 9.73
CA MET A 253 1.09 1.04 10.96
C MET A 253 0.61 2.02 12.04
N GLY A 254 1.30 3.16 12.22
CA GLY A 254 0.90 4.17 13.20
C GLY A 254 -0.37 4.93 12.82
N GLU A 255 -0.58 5.23 11.53
CA GLU A 255 -1.81 5.83 11.00
C GLU A 255 -2.97 4.84 11.13
N MET A 256 -2.74 3.58 10.76
CA MET A 256 -3.73 2.51 10.92
C MET A 256 -4.16 2.34 12.38
N GLY A 257 -3.21 2.41 13.32
CA GLY A 257 -3.52 2.38 14.75
C GLY A 257 -4.44 3.53 15.18
N ARG A 258 -4.24 4.74 14.66
CA ARG A 258 -5.15 5.88 14.94
C ARG A 258 -6.54 5.70 14.32
N LEU A 259 -6.61 5.09 13.15
CA LEU A 259 -7.87 4.85 12.43
C LEU A 259 -8.72 3.74 13.07
N THR A 260 -8.08 2.71 13.61
CA THR A 260 -8.75 1.51 14.16
C THR A 260 -8.83 1.47 15.68
N GLY A 261 -7.96 2.22 16.38
CA GLY A 261 -7.77 2.12 17.82
C GLY A 261 -6.87 0.96 18.26
N LEU A 262 -6.34 0.17 17.32
CA LEU A 262 -5.45 -0.95 17.61
C LEU A 262 -4.00 -0.47 17.83
N SER A 263 -3.27 -1.16 18.70
CA SER A 263 -1.82 -0.96 18.83
C SER A 263 -1.06 -1.46 17.61
N VAL A 264 0.13 -0.91 17.37
CA VAL A 264 1.02 -1.39 16.28
C VAL A 264 1.37 -2.88 16.45
N SER A 265 1.44 -3.37 17.69
CA SER A 265 1.70 -4.79 17.98
C SER A 265 0.55 -5.67 17.48
N GLU A 266 -0.71 -5.30 17.80
CA GLU A 266 -1.89 -6.02 17.35
C GLU A 266 -2.01 -6.01 15.82
N LEU A 267 -1.77 -4.87 15.16
CA LEU A 267 -1.76 -4.77 13.70
C LEU A 267 -0.72 -5.69 13.05
N LYS A 268 0.46 -5.82 13.67
CA LYS A 268 1.53 -6.71 13.19
C LYS A 268 1.27 -8.19 13.48
N GLU A 269 0.31 -8.51 14.35
CA GLU A 269 -0.11 -9.89 14.57
C GLU A 269 -0.86 -10.46 13.38
N ASP A 270 -1.73 -9.67 12.77
CA ASP A 270 -2.47 -10.03 11.56
C ASP A 270 -2.64 -8.81 10.63
N PRO A 271 -1.61 -8.45 9.86
CA PRO A 271 -1.69 -7.30 8.96
C PRO A 271 -2.69 -7.51 7.81
N VAL A 272 -2.89 -8.76 7.39
CA VAL A 272 -3.85 -9.11 6.33
C VAL A 272 -5.28 -8.95 6.82
N GLY A 273 -5.61 -9.51 7.98
CA GLY A 273 -6.92 -9.33 8.61
C GLY A 273 -7.20 -7.86 8.89
N SER A 274 -6.24 -7.15 9.51
CA SER A 274 -6.39 -5.73 9.83
C SER A 274 -6.71 -4.86 8.61
N ALA A 275 -5.99 -5.05 7.50
CA ALA A 275 -6.24 -4.31 6.26
C ALA A 275 -7.59 -4.68 5.63
N SER A 276 -7.92 -5.97 5.60
CA SER A 276 -9.16 -6.50 5.01
C SER A 276 -10.40 -6.04 5.80
N ASP A 277 -10.35 -6.13 7.12
CA ASP A 277 -11.48 -5.76 7.97
C ASP A 277 -11.75 -4.25 7.88
N TYR A 278 -10.68 -3.43 7.86
CA TYR A 278 -10.83 -1.99 7.69
C TYR A 278 -11.34 -1.61 6.31
N ALA A 279 -10.89 -2.28 5.25
CA ALA A 279 -11.42 -2.09 3.90
C ALA A 279 -12.92 -2.44 3.81
N LYS A 280 -13.36 -3.51 4.47
CA LYS A 280 -14.78 -3.90 4.55
C LYS A 280 -15.61 -2.92 5.35
N GLU A 281 -15.12 -2.50 6.52
CA GLU A 281 -15.80 -1.54 7.37
C GLU A 281 -16.06 -0.23 6.64
N THR A 282 -15.06 0.25 5.89
CA THR A 282 -15.12 1.58 5.25
C THR A 282 -15.65 1.54 3.82
N GLY A 283 -15.68 0.36 3.18
CA GLY A 283 -15.97 0.23 1.75
C GLY A 283 -14.87 0.77 0.83
N ALA A 284 -13.72 1.16 1.39
CA ALA A 284 -12.56 1.69 0.66
C ALA A 284 -11.49 0.64 0.42
N VAL A 285 -10.49 0.97 -0.39
CA VAL A 285 -9.24 0.18 -0.50
C VAL A 285 -8.29 0.62 0.60
N CYS A 286 -7.71 -0.33 1.33
CA CYS A 286 -6.70 -0.10 2.35
C CYS A 286 -5.32 -0.60 1.88
N VAL A 287 -4.35 0.30 1.77
CA VAL A 287 -2.94 0.00 1.49
C VAL A 287 -2.17 0.15 2.80
N LEU A 288 -2.09 -0.91 3.58
CA LEU A 288 -1.39 -0.92 4.87
C LEU A 288 0.11 -1.04 4.62
N LYS A 289 0.81 0.09 4.77
CA LYS A 289 2.25 0.22 4.48
C LYS A 289 3.10 -0.38 5.60
N ASP A 290 3.94 -1.35 5.25
CA ASP A 290 5.06 -1.87 6.06
C ASP A 290 6.08 -2.50 5.10
N ALA A 291 7.11 -3.17 5.62
CA ALA A 291 8.10 -3.91 4.84
C ALA A 291 7.49 -4.99 3.92
N GLY A 292 6.33 -5.53 4.27
CA GLY A 292 5.43 -6.29 3.42
C GLY A 292 4.10 -5.54 3.37
N THR A 293 3.87 -4.72 2.34
CA THR A 293 2.65 -3.92 2.22
C THR A 293 1.46 -4.80 1.86
N VAL A 294 0.36 -4.64 2.60
CA VAL A 294 -0.90 -5.33 2.32
C VAL A 294 -1.88 -4.36 1.68
N THR A 295 -2.37 -4.69 0.50
CA THR A 295 -3.47 -3.97 -0.15
C THR A 295 -4.73 -4.81 -0.11
N ALA A 296 -5.79 -4.31 0.50
CA ALA A 296 -7.08 -5.00 0.61
C ALA A 296 -8.20 -4.15 0.03
N GLY A 297 -9.01 -4.76 -0.82
CA GLY A 297 -10.27 -4.21 -1.31
C GLY A 297 -11.46 -4.63 -0.46
N CYS A 298 -12.58 -3.93 -0.62
CA CYS A 298 -13.81 -4.23 0.13
C CYS A 298 -14.53 -5.51 -0.34
N ARG A 299 -14.12 -6.10 -1.45
CA ARG A 299 -14.70 -7.34 -2.05
C ARG A 299 -13.79 -8.56 -1.90
N ASP A 300 -12.95 -8.59 -0.85
CA ASP A 300 -12.01 -9.67 -0.57
C ASP A 300 -10.83 -9.79 -1.56
N GLU A 301 -10.53 -8.77 -2.34
CA GLU A 301 -9.28 -8.69 -3.09
C GLU A 301 -8.15 -8.33 -2.13
N ILE A 302 -7.16 -9.21 -1.99
CA ILE A 302 -6.02 -9.01 -1.09
C ILE A 302 -4.73 -9.28 -1.84
N TYR A 303 -3.80 -8.31 -1.76
CA TYR A 303 -2.48 -8.38 -2.36
C TYR A 303 -1.40 -8.12 -1.32
N ILE A 304 -0.27 -8.82 -1.43
CA ILE A 304 0.94 -8.55 -0.64
C ILE A 304 2.05 -8.13 -1.59
N ASN A 305 2.60 -6.94 -1.36
CA ASN A 305 3.77 -6.45 -2.08
C ASN A 305 5.05 -6.67 -1.27
N MET A 306 5.99 -7.41 -1.85
CA MET A 306 7.30 -7.72 -1.28
C MET A 306 8.45 -7.04 -2.04
N SER A 307 8.17 -6.22 -3.04
CA SER A 307 9.21 -5.68 -3.95
C SER A 307 10.05 -4.55 -3.34
N GLY A 308 9.62 -3.97 -2.22
CA GLY A 308 10.32 -2.88 -1.53
C GLY A 308 11.63 -3.30 -0.86
N ASN A 309 12.43 -2.31 -0.49
CA ASN A 309 13.67 -2.49 0.27
C ASN A 309 13.84 -1.37 1.32
N ALA A 310 14.82 -1.52 2.22
CA ALA A 310 15.07 -0.58 3.33
C ALA A 310 15.41 0.86 2.87
N GLY A 311 15.87 1.06 1.63
CA GLY A 311 16.12 2.39 1.06
C GLY A 311 14.84 3.22 0.89
N MET A 312 13.67 2.58 0.89
CA MET A 312 12.38 3.27 0.85
C MET A 312 11.99 3.88 2.22
N ALA A 313 12.71 3.54 3.29
CA ALA A 313 12.49 4.11 4.62
C ALA A 313 13.12 5.52 4.71
N ALA A 314 12.67 6.44 3.86
CA ALA A 314 13.12 7.82 3.77
C ALA A 314 11.91 8.77 3.77
N ALA A 315 12.11 9.99 4.25
CA ALA A 315 11.08 11.03 4.20
C ALA A 315 10.65 11.29 2.74
N GLY A 316 9.35 11.44 2.52
CA GLY A 316 8.78 11.67 1.20
C GLY A 316 8.38 10.42 0.42
N SER A 317 8.78 9.20 0.85
CA SER A 317 8.40 7.96 0.14
C SER A 317 6.88 7.76 0.09
N GLY A 318 6.17 8.08 1.17
CA GLY A 318 4.69 8.04 1.21
C GLY A 318 4.08 9.03 0.22
N ASP A 319 4.60 10.27 0.20
CA ASP A 319 4.11 11.31 -0.72
C ASP A 319 4.30 10.89 -2.19
N VAL A 320 5.46 10.27 -2.49
CA VAL A 320 5.74 9.69 -3.82
C VAL A 320 4.72 8.60 -4.15
N LEU A 321 4.43 7.68 -3.22
CA LEU A 321 3.43 6.62 -3.43
C LEU A 321 2.06 7.21 -3.77
N SER A 322 1.61 8.23 -3.04
CA SER A 322 0.32 8.88 -3.27
C SER A 322 0.23 9.49 -4.67
N GLY A 323 1.32 10.12 -5.13
CA GLY A 323 1.42 10.63 -6.49
C GLY A 323 1.44 9.52 -7.55
N MET A 324 2.19 8.44 -7.30
CA MET A 324 2.24 7.28 -8.20
C MET A 324 0.87 6.64 -8.37
N LEU A 325 0.14 6.42 -7.27
CA LEU A 325 -1.23 5.91 -7.31
C LEU A 325 -2.12 6.77 -8.19
N ALA A 326 -2.09 8.10 -8.02
CA ALA A 326 -2.86 9.01 -8.86
C ALA A 326 -2.48 8.90 -10.34
N GLY A 327 -1.19 8.77 -10.66
CA GLY A 327 -0.71 8.53 -12.02
C GLY A 327 -1.22 7.22 -12.61
N VAL A 328 -1.20 6.13 -11.83
CA VAL A 328 -1.73 4.82 -12.25
C VAL A 328 -3.24 4.92 -12.52
N PHE A 329 -4.01 5.54 -11.63
CA PHE A 329 -5.44 5.76 -11.88
C PHE A 329 -5.67 6.55 -13.18
N CYS A 330 -4.87 7.57 -13.46
CA CYS A 330 -4.94 8.31 -14.72
C CYS A 330 -4.70 7.44 -15.96
N MET A 331 -3.82 6.45 -15.89
CA MET A 331 -3.54 5.52 -16.99
C MET A 331 -4.78 4.68 -17.36
N TYR A 332 -5.65 4.38 -16.38
CA TYR A 332 -6.84 3.55 -16.57
C TYR A 332 -8.13 4.33 -16.91
N LEU A 333 -8.17 5.64 -16.74
CA LEU A 333 -9.39 6.45 -16.88
C LEU A 333 -10.14 6.29 -18.20
N LYS A 334 -9.45 5.89 -19.27
CA LYS A 334 -10.06 5.73 -20.61
C LYS A 334 -9.97 4.30 -21.14
N ASN A 335 -9.64 3.35 -20.29
CA ASN A 335 -9.57 1.95 -20.68
C ASN A 335 -10.92 1.25 -20.50
N ILE A 336 -11.27 0.40 -21.46
CA ILE A 336 -12.53 -0.38 -21.46
C ILE A 336 -12.53 -1.42 -20.33
N LYS A 337 -11.36 -1.85 -19.87
CA LYS A 337 -11.20 -2.79 -18.74
C LYS A 337 -10.39 -2.11 -17.64
N VAL A 338 -11.07 -1.37 -16.79
CA VAL A 338 -10.46 -0.81 -15.57
C VAL A 338 -10.35 -1.96 -14.56
N PRO A 339 -9.14 -2.28 -14.07
CA PRO A 339 -8.99 -3.24 -12.97
C PRO A 339 -9.69 -2.76 -11.71
N ASP A 340 -9.90 -3.68 -10.78
CA ASP A 340 -10.36 -3.30 -9.44
C ASP A 340 -9.40 -2.29 -8.80
N PRO A 341 -9.91 -1.27 -8.07
CA PRO A 341 -9.07 -0.28 -7.41
C PRO A 341 -8.02 -0.87 -6.48
N ALA A 342 -8.30 -2.00 -5.81
CA ALA A 342 -7.32 -2.68 -4.97
C ALA A 342 -6.13 -3.20 -5.80
N ARG A 343 -6.39 -3.79 -6.99
CA ARG A 343 -5.32 -4.24 -7.89
C ARG A 343 -4.50 -3.08 -8.47
N MET A 344 -5.12 -1.93 -8.72
CA MET A 344 -4.39 -0.74 -9.18
C MET A 344 -3.50 -0.15 -8.07
N ALA A 345 -3.89 -0.33 -6.81
CA ALA A 345 -3.17 0.17 -5.66
C ALA A 345 -2.09 -0.81 -5.14
N ALA A 346 -2.18 -2.09 -5.49
CA ALA A 346 -1.19 -3.11 -5.15
C ALA A 346 0.08 -2.99 -6.00
#